data_f35e50b7fcb2e0d2875ae16f2678d6f8
#
_entry.id   f35e50b7fcb2e0d2875ae16f2678d6f8
#
_cell.length_a   1.000
_cell.length_b   1.000
_cell.length_c   1.000
_cell.angle_alpha   90.00
_cell.angle_beta   90.00
_cell.angle_gamma   90.00
#
_symmetry.space_group_name_H-M   'P 1'
#
loop_
_entity.id
_entity.type
_entity.pdbx_description
1 polymer ?
#
loop_
_entity_poly.entity_id
_entity_poly.type
_entity_poly.pdbx_seq_one_letter_code
_entity_poly.pdbx_strand_id
1 'polypeptide(L)' 'MAVRMKDIARDLGVSTVTVSKAIRNHSDISPKTRGRVLRRIKELNYTGAHN' A
#
# COMPACT_ATOMS: atom_id res chain seq x y z
N MET A 1 -4.64 -16.47 4.78
CA MET A 1 -5.26 -15.23 5.24
C MET A 1 -4.93 -14.09 4.30
N ALA A 2 -5.90 -13.31 3.94
CA ALA A 2 -5.68 -12.24 2.97
C ALA A 2 -5.20 -10.97 3.65
N VAL A 3 -4.22 -10.36 3.07
CA VAL A 3 -3.72 -9.04 3.53
C VAL A 3 -4.60 -7.98 2.88
N ARG A 4 -5.03 -7.02 3.67
CA ARG A 4 -5.89 -5.95 3.18
C ARG A 4 -5.19 -4.62 3.25
N MET A 5 -5.72 -3.64 2.52
CA MET A 5 -5.14 -2.30 2.52
C MET A 5 -5.05 -1.74 3.94
N LYS A 6 -6.04 -2.00 4.77
CA LYS A 6 -6.01 -1.49 6.13
C LYS A 6 -4.88 -2.11 6.95
N ASP A 7 -4.50 -3.34 6.63
CA ASP A 7 -3.39 -3.98 7.32
C ASP A 7 -2.08 -3.29 6.94
N ILE A 8 -1.93 -2.98 5.68
CA ILE A 8 -0.75 -2.28 5.19
C ILE A 8 -0.71 -0.87 5.78
N ALA A 9 -1.85 -0.20 5.79
CA ALA A 9 -1.93 1.16 6.31
C ALA A 9 -1.55 1.19 7.79
N ARG A 10 -2.06 0.26 8.56
CA ARG A 10 -1.75 0.18 9.98
C ARG A 10 -0.26 -0.08 10.20
N ASP A 11 0.29 -0.99 9.42
CA ASP A 11 1.70 -1.35 9.54
C ASP A 11 2.61 -0.18 9.23
N LEU A 12 2.23 0.66 8.29
CA LEU A 12 3.03 1.80 7.89
C LEU A 12 2.66 3.09 8.61
N GLY A 13 1.59 3.05 9.41
CA GLY A 13 1.16 4.25 10.12
C GLY A 13 0.52 5.30 9.23
N VAL A 14 -0.12 4.87 8.15
CA VAL A 14 -0.78 5.78 7.21
C VAL A 14 -2.25 5.39 7.09
N SER A 15 -3.03 6.21 6.39
CA SER A 15 -4.43 5.89 6.17
C SER A 15 -4.60 4.92 5.01
N THR A 16 -5.75 4.25 4.97
CA THR A 16 -6.05 3.36 3.85
C THR A 16 -6.16 4.14 2.54
N VAL A 17 -6.58 5.40 2.63
CA VAL A 17 -6.65 6.27 1.46
C VAL A 17 -5.25 6.46 0.89
N THR A 18 -4.25 6.66 1.75
CA THR A 18 -2.87 6.80 1.32
C THR A 18 -2.39 5.54 0.60
N VAL A 19 -2.72 4.37 1.15
CA VAL A 19 -2.33 3.11 0.52
C VAL A 19 -2.98 2.99 -0.86
N SER A 20 -4.27 3.29 -0.96
CA SER A 20 -4.99 3.21 -2.21
C SER A 20 -4.39 4.15 -3.26
N LYS A 21 -4.08 5.37 -2.86
CA LYS A 21 -3.49 6.34 -3.78
C LYS A 21 -2.10 5.91 -4.24
N ALA A 22 -1.34 5.30 -3.34
CA ALA A 22 -0.01 4.82 -3.69
C ALA A 22 -0.09 3.70 -4.73
N ILE A 23 -1.05 2.81 -4.57
CA ILE A 23 -1.26 1.71 -5.52
C ILE A 23 -1.63 2.26 -6.89
N ARG A 24 -2.43 3.34 -6.92
CA ARG A 24 -2.86 3.96 -8.17
C ARG A 24 -1.83 4.92 -8.76
N ASN A 25 -0.70 5.05 -8.12
CA ASN A 25 0.34 5.98 -8.57
C ASN A 25 -0.18 7.42 -8.61
N HIS A 26 -0.95 7.79 -7.58
CA HIS A 26 -1.54 9.11 -7.51
C HIS A 26 -0.50 10.17 -7.17
N SER A 27 -0.58 11.32 -7.82
CA SER A 27 0.41 12.37 -7.65
C SER A 27 0.42 13.00 -6.25
N ASP A 28 -0.67 12.84 -5.49
CA ASP A 28 -0.73 13.37 -4.13
C ASP A 28 0.22 12.64 -3.18
N ILE A 29 0.69 11.47 -3.58
CA ILE A 29 1.58 10.67 -2.75
C ILE A 29 3.01 10.91 -3.20
N SER A 30 3.87 11.27 -2.25
CA SER A 30 5.27 11.50 -2.57
C SER A 30 5.92 10.19 -3.04
N PRO A 31 6.94 10.27 -3.88
CA PRO A 31 7.63 9.07 -4.35
C PRO A 31 8.18 8.24 -3.20
N LYS A 32 8.62 8.89 -2.14
CA LYS A 32 9.15 8.20 -0.97
C LYS A 32 8.07 7.37 -0.29
N THR A 33 6.91 7.98 -0.04
CA THR A 33 5.80 7.29 0.60
C THR A 33 5.29 6.18 -0.30
N ARG A 34 5.17 6.45 -1.59
CA ARG A 34 4.71 5.43 -2.52
C ARG A 34 5.65 4.23 -2.53
N GLY A 35 6.94 4.49 -2.53
CA GLY A 35 7.92 3.41 -2.50
C GLY A 35 7.78 2.54 -1.27
N ARG A 36 7.55 3.16 -0.12
CA ARG A 36 7.38 2.42 1.13
C ARG A 36 6.13 1.55 1.08
N VAL A 37 5.03 2.09 0.58
CA VAL A 37 3.79 1.34 0.48
C VAL A 37 3.95 0.17 -0.47
N LEU A 38 4.50 0.42 -1.65
CA LEU A 38 4.66 -0.63 -2.65
C LEU A 38 5.60 -1.73 -2.16
N ARG A 39 6.65 -1.35 -1.48
CA ARG A 39 7.58 -2.32 -0.93
C ARG A 39 6.88 -3.20 0.10
N ARG A 40 6.07 -2.60 0.97
CA ARG A 40 5.38 -3.36 1.99
C ARG A 40 4.34 -4.30 1.39
N ILE A 41 3.67 -3.84 0.34
CA ILE A 41 2.73 -4.68 -0.38
C ILE A 41 3.44 -5.93 -0.90
N LYS A 42 4.60 -5.73 -1.48
CA LYS A 42 5.38 -6.83 -2.02
C LYS A 42 5.82 -7.78 -0.91
N GLU A 43 6.28 -7.25 0.22
CA GLU A 43 6.73 -8.05 1.32
C GLU A 43 5.61 -8.89 1.93
N LEU A 44 4.41 -8.32 2.00
CA LEU A 44 3.26 -9.01 2.55
C LEU A 44 2.51 -9.81 1.50
N ASN A 45 3.00 -9.80 0.29
CA ASN A 45 2.40 -10.53 -0.81
C ASN A 45 0.93 -10.16 -1.04
N TYR A 46 0.62 -8.89 -0.87
CA TYR A 46 -0.71 -8.39 -1.14
C TYR A 46 -0.81 -8.13 -2.62
N THR A 47 -1.54 -8.94 -3.33
CA THR A 47 -1.61 -8.76 -4.76
C THR A 47 -2.81 -8.01 -5.21
N GLY A 48 -3.83 -8.02 -4.41
CA GLY A 48 -5.05 -7.34 -4.80
C GLY A 48 -5.69 -7.91 -6.03
N ALA A 49 -4.92 -8.22 -7.00
CA ALA A 49 -5.42 -8.73 -8.22
C ALA A 49 -4.93 -10.09 -8.54
N HIS A 50 -4.07 -10.69 -7.81
CA HIS A 50 -3.50 -11.85 -8.25
C HIS A 50 -3.88 -13.03 -7.72
N ASN A 51 -3.87 -13.57 -8.06
CA ASN A 51 -4.14 -14.46 -7.67
C ASN A 51 -3.80 -15.25 -7.76
#